data_6ba5f2aad87880cbb7755fa3a6882f94
#
_entry.id   6ba5f2aad87880cbb7755fa3a6882f94
#
_cell.length_a   1.000
_cell.length_b   1.000
_cell.length_c   1.000
_cell.angle_alpha   90.00
_cell.angle_beta   90.00
_cell.angle_gamma   90.00
#
_symmetry.space_group_name_H-M   'P 1'
#
loop_
_entity.id
_entity.type
_entity.pdbx_description
1 polymer ?
#
loop_
_entity_poly.entity_id
_entity_poly.type
_entity_poly.pdbx_seq_one_letter_code
_entity_poly.pdbx_strand_id
1 'polypeptide(L)'
;MILLNLYKNKNKKMPEAYGKYYARPAITQTIGIDGLSEHMSSHNTPFSPGAVKGMLTDMVICIRELCLQGIAVKIDNLAIFSIGIKHKEGANSEKEFTVAKNVEGVRLRARATGELVSDKL
;
A
#
# COMPACT_ATOMS: atom_id res chain seq x y z
N MET A 1 -9.41 19.17 2.07
CA MET A 1 -10.57 18.72 1.27
C MET A 1 -10.08 17.98 0.03
N ILE A 2 -10.69 16.87 -0.27
CA ILE A 2 -10.34 16.08 -1.46
C ILE A 2 -10.97 16.68 -2.69
N LEU A 3 -10.16 16.91 -3.73
CA LEU A 3 -10.66 17.29 -5.05
C LEU A 3 -11.08 16.01 -5.79
N LEU A 4 -12.15 16.12 -6.57
CA LEU A 4 -12.72 14.97 -7.26
C LEU A 4 -12.62 15.14 -8.76
N ASN A 5 -12.30 14.03 -9.45
CA ASN A 5 -12.41 13.91 -10.90
C ASN A 5 -13.59 13.00 -11.22
N LEU A 6 -14.45 13.44 -12.13
CA LEU A 6 -15.56 12.62 -12.58
C LEU A 6 -15.16 11.81 -13.80
N TYR A 7 -15.68 10.60 -13.88
CA TYR A 7 -15.49 9.74 -15.03
C TYR A 7 -16.78 9.00 -15.36
N LYS A 8 -16.94 8.67 -16.64
CA LYS A 8 -18.10 7.92 -17.12
C LYS A 8 -17.78 6.43 -17.16
N ASN A 9 -18.65 5.61 -16.56
CA ASN A 9 -18.50 4.17 -16.63
C ASN A 9 -18.86 3.67 -18.05
N LYS A 10 -17.90 3.03 -18.71
CA LYS A 10 -18.05 2.48 -20.06
C LYS A 10 -18.05 0.96 -20.08
N ASN A 11 -18.18 0.31 -18.92
CA ASN A 11 -18.21 -1.15 -18.83
C ASN A 11 -19.59 -1.68 -19.16
N LYS A 12 -19.74 -2.25 -20.35
CA LYS A 12 -21.00 -2.81 -20.84
C LYS A 12 -21.46 -4.07 -20.08
N LYS A 13 -20.54 -4.69 -19.33
CA LYS A 13 -20.87 -5.87 -18.51
C LYS A 13 -21.61 -5.48 -17.21
N MET A 14 -21.69 -4.21 -16.90
CA MET A 14 -22.38 -3.68 -15.73
C MET A 14 -23.50 -2.75 -16.18
N PRO A 15 -24.65 -3.27 -16.67
CA PRO A 15 -25.69 -2.42 -17.28
C PRO A 15 -26.28 -1.39 -16.35
N GLU A 16 -26.33 -1.64 -15.04
CA GLU A 16 -26.85 -0.68 -14.08
C GLU A 16 -25.94 0.53 -13.89
N ALA A 17 -24.63 0.36 -14.09
CA ALA A 17 -23.63 1.42 -13.93
C ALA A 17 -23.25 2.05 -15.27
N TYR A 18 -23.51 1.38 -16.39
CA TYR A 18 -23.11 1.85 -17.72
C TYR A 18 -23.67 3.23 -18.03
N GLY A 19 -22.81 4.12 -18.49
CA GLY A 19 -23.20 5.48 -18.84
C GLY A 19 -23.33 6.45 -17.67
N LYS A 20 -23.23 5.97 -16.44
CA LYS A 20 -23.30 6.82 -15.26
C LYS A 20 -21.94 7.40 -14.90
N TYR A 21 -21.95 8.49 -14.15
CA TYR A 21 -20.73 9.16 -13.70
C TYR A 21 -20.43 8.82 -12.26
N TYR A 22 -19.15 8.64 -11.98
CA TYR A 22 -18.61 8.34 -10.65
C TYR A 22 -17.46 9.28 -10.39
N ALA A 23 -17.08 9.39 -9.11
CA ALA A 23 -15.97 10.24 -8.69
C ALA A 23 -14.76 9.39 -8.28
N ARG A 24 -13.59 9.93 -8.55
CA ARG A 24 -12.32 9.43 -7.99
C ARG A 24 -11.54 10.62 -7.47
N PRO A 25 -10.69 10.42 -6.46
CA PRO A 25 -9.90 11.53 -5.94
C PRO A 25 -8.91 12.03 -6.98
N ALA A 26 -8.75 13.35 -7.05
CA ALA A 26 -7.68 13.95 -7.81
C ALA A 26 -6.44 13.99 -6.93
N ILE A 27 -5.46 13.13 -7.22
CA ILE A 27 -4.19 13.10 -6.48
C ILE A 27 -3.32 14.23 -7.00
N THR A 28 -3.04 15.21 -6.15
CA THR A 28 -2.31 16.40 -6.54
C THR A 28 -0.81 16.27 -6.39
N GLN A 29 -0.35 15.42 -5.47
CA GLN A 29 1.09 15.19 -5.26
C GLN A 29 1.30 13.88 -4.50
N THR A 30 2.51 13.37 -4.57
CA THR A 30 2.97 12.23 -3.78
C THR A 30 4.11 12.71 -2.89
N ILE A 31 3.99 12.46 -1.59
CA ILE A 31 4.99 12.84 -0.61
C ILE A 31 5.76 11.60 -0.20
N GLY A 32 7.09 11.65 -0.25
CA GLY A 32 7.95 10.58 0.23
C GLY A 32 8.31 10.74 1.71
N ILE A 33 9.32 9.99 2.15
CA ILE A 33 9.76 9.98 3.55
C ILE A 33 10.21 11.37 4.01
N ASP A 34 10.89 12.14 3.18
CA ASP A 34 11.33 13.48 3.56
C ASP A 34 10.15 14.42 3.84
N GLY A 35 9.21 14.47 2.91
CA GLY A 35 8.02 15.29 3.07
C GLY A 35 7.15 14.84 4.24
N LEU A 36 7.00 13.52 4.43
CA LEU A 36 6.27 12.98 5.58
C LEU A 36 6.96 13.36 6.90
N SER A 37 8.28 13.28 6.97
CA SER A 37 9.05 13.65 8.16
C SER A 37 8.87 15.12 8.52
N GLU A 38 8.92 15.99 7.52
CA GLU A 38 8.68 17.42 7.71
C GLU A 38 7.26 17.69 8.21
N HIS A 39 6.27 17.03 7.60
CA HIS A 39 4.88 17.16 8.00
C HIS A 39 4.68 16.72 9.45
N MET A 40 5.21 15.55 9.83
CA MET A 40 5.11 15.04 11.19
C MET A 40 5.77 15.98 12.20
N SER A 41 6.93 16.54 11.87
CA SER A 41 7.64 17.46 12.75
C SER A 41 6.91 18.78 12.92
N SER A 42 6.01 19.15 12.01
CA SER A 42 5.20 20.36 12.14
C SER A 42 4.08 20.23 13.17
N HIS A 43 3.81 19.03 13.67
CA HIS A 43 2.74 18.74 14.62
C HIS A 43 3.18 18.87 16.08
N ASN A 44 3.82 19.97 16.44
CA ASN A 44 4.15 20.29 17.82
C ASN A 44 4.84 19.13 18.57
N THR A 45 5.81 18.52 17.92
CA THR A 45 6.61 17.43 18.46
C THR A 45 8.01 17.92 18.85
N PRO A 46 8.67 17.34 19.88
CA PRO A 46 10.04 17.68 20.20
C PRO A 46 11.07 17.13 19.19
N PHE A 47 10.64 16.27 18.25
CA PHE A 47 11.57 15.62 17.32
C PHE A 47 11.79 16.46 16.07
N SER A 48 13.06 16.59 15.66
CA SER A 48 13.41 17.24 14.40
C SER A 48 12.98 16.40 13.19
N PRO A 49 12.85 17.02 12.00
CA PRO A 49 12.59 16.24 10.79
C PRO A 49 13.62 15.14 10.54
N GLY A 50 14.88 15.37 10.86
CA GLY A 50 15.93 14.36 10.72
C GLY A 50 15.77 13.18 11.66
N ALA A 51 15.37 13.42 12.91
CA ALA A 51 15.10 12.36 13.86
C ALA A 51 13.89 11.52 13.43
N VAL A 52 12.81 12.16 12.99
CA VAL A 52 11.61 11.48 12.48
C VAL A 52 11.96 10.65 11.25
N LYS A 53 12.72 11.22 10.30
CA LYS A 53 13.15 10.52 9.10
C LYS A 53 13.95 9.26 9.44
N GLY A 54 14.87 9.35 10.42
CA GLY A 54 15.63 8.20 10.89
C GLY A 54 14.76 7.09 11.41
N MET A 55 13.77 7.42 12.25
CA MET A 55 12.82 6.43 12.77
C MET A 55 11.96 5.79 11.68
N LEU A 56 11.47 6.59 10.73
CA LEU A 56 10.67 6.07 9.61
C LEU A 56 11.51 5.15 8.70
N THR A 57 12.75 5.51 8.47
CA THR A 57 13.67 4.70 7.67
C THR A 57 13.91 3.34 8.34
N ASP A 58 14.16 3.34 9.64
CA ASP A 58 14.33 2.11 10.42
C ASP A 58 13.06 1.28 10.42
N MET A 59 11.90 1.91 10.54
CA MET A 59 10.62 1.21 10.46
C MET A 59 10.46 0.48 9.14
N VAL A 60 10.78 1.13 8.02
CA VAL A 60 10.68 0.51 6.69
C VAL A 60 11.59 -0.70 6.59
N ILE A 61 12.84 -0.57 7.05
CA ILE A 61 13.82 -1.67 7.04
C ILE A 61 13.31 -2.84 7.87
N CYS A 62 12.83 -2.58 9.08
CA CYS A 62 12.34 -3.62 9.99
C CYS A 62 11.09 -4.33 9.45
N ILE A 63 10.16 -3.59 8.88
CA ILE A 63 8.97 -4.18 8.26
C ILE A 63 9.37 -5.13 7.12
N ARG A 64 10.29 -4.70 6.27
CA ARG A 64 10.77 -5.54 5.17
C ARG A 64 11.47 -6.80 5.65
N GLU A 65 12.32 -6.68 6.68
CA GLU A 65 13.00 -7.84 7.28
C GLU A 65 12.01 -8.85 7.83
N LEU A 66 11.03 -8.39 8.60
CA LEU A 66 10.02 -9.28 9.19
C LEU A 66 9.16 -9.95 8.12
N CYS A 67 8.75 -9.21 7.11
CA CYS A 67 7.97 -9.77 5.99
C CYS A 67 8.76 -10.85 5.25
N LEU A 68 10.07 -10.68 5.07
CA LEU A 68 10.92 -11.70 4.44
C LEU A 68 11.07 -12.95 5.30
N GLN A 69 10.78 -12.89 6.59
CA GLN A 69 10.72 -14.03 7.49
C GLN A 69 9.34 -14.69 7.55
N GLY A 70 8.40 -14.22 6.74
CA GLY A 70 7.03 -14.71 6.73
C GLY A 70 6.15 -14.16 7.85
N ILE A 71 6.58 -13.04 8.48
CA ILE A 71 5.83 -12.40 9.55
C ILE A 71 5.08 -11.20 8.95
N ALA A 72 3.77 -11.15 9.14
CA ALA A 72 2.98 -9.98 8.76
C ALA A 72 3.13 -8.91 9.83
N VAL A 73 3.22 -7.64 9.39
CA VAL A 73 3.36 -6.50 10.30
C VAL A 73 2.15 -5.59 10.11
N LYS A 74 1.43 -5.35 11.20
CA LYS A 74 0.29 -4.45 11.19
C LYS A 74 0.68 -3.11 11.83
N ILE A 75 0.45 -2.03 11.09
CA ILE A 75 0.43 -0.69 11.64
C ILE A 75 -1.04 -0.38 11.92
N ASP A 76 -1.39 -0.26 13.19
CA ASP A 76 -2.78 -0.08 13.61
C ASP A 76 -3.42 1.13 12.91
N ASN A 77 -4.63 0.92 12.40
CA ASN A 77 -5.39 1.93 11.66
C ASN A 77 -4.73 2.42 10.36
N LEU A 78 -3.77 1.67 9.83
CA LEU A 78 -3.10 2.05 8.58
C LEU A 78 -3.09 0.90 7.59
N ALA A 79 -2.28 -0.11 7.84
CA ALA A 79 -2.12 -1.22 6.89
C ALA A 79 -1.50 -2.45 7.53
N ILE A 80 -1.71 -3.60 6.88
CA ILE A 80 -1.00 -4.83 7.18
C ILE A 80 -0.07 -5.09 6.01
N PHE A 81 1.22 -5.25 6.31
CA PHE A 81 2.27 -5.58 5.35
C PHE A 81 2.60 -7.05 5.44
N SER A 82 2.77 -7.69 4.29
CA SER A 82 3.12 -9.09 4.20
C SER A 82 3.91 -9.36 2.94
N ILE A 83 4.37 -10.60 2.79
CA ILE A 83 5.11 -10.99 1.59
C ILE A 83 4.22 -11.84 0.69
N GLY A 84 4.31 -11.62 -0.60
CA GLY A 84 3.67 -12.46 -1.61
C GLY A 84 4.72 -13.15 -2.46
N ILE A 85 4.33 -14.26 -3.04
CA ILE A 85 5.18 -15.01 -3.95
C ILE A 85 4.86 -14.61 -5.38
N LYS A 86 5.90 -14.27 -6.13
CA LYS A 86 5.79 -14.00 -7.56
C LYS A 86 6.16 -15.27 -8.30
N HIS A 87 5.20 -15.85 -8.99
CA HIS A 87 5.38 -17.14 -9.69
C HIS A 87 5.86 -16.96 -11.11
N LYS A 88 6.60 -17.97 -11.59
CA LYS A 88 6.80 -18.21 -13.02
C LYS A 88 5.62 -19.04 -13.52
N GLU A 89 5.87 -20.26 -13.96
CA GLU A 89 4.81 -21.19 -14.32
C GLU A 89 4.37 -22.02 -13.12
N GLY A 90 3.10 -22.41 -13.08
CA GLY A 90 2.62 -23.36 -12.12
C GLY A 90 3.18 -24.76 -12.36
N ALA A 91 3.32 -25.55 -11.32
CA ALA A 91 3.70 -26.94 -11.42
C ALA A 91 2.46 -27.81 -11.70
N ASN A 92 2.64 -28.94 -12.41
CA ASN A 92 1.55 -29.87 -12.70
C ASN A 92 1.13 -30.70 -11.50
N SER A 93 2.03 -30.84 -10.52
CA SER A 93 1.74 -31.53 -9.27
C SER A 93 2.56 -30.92 -8.15
N GLU A 94 2.15 -31.21 -6.92
CA GLU A 94 2.86 -30.73 -5.73
C GLU A 94 4.30 -31.26 -5.69
N LYS A 95 4.51 -32.51 -6.13
CA LYS A 95 5.82 -33.12 -6.17
C LYS A 95 6.77 -32.51 -7.20
N GLU A 96 6.23 -31.97 -8.28
CA GLU A 96 7.01 -31.35 -9.35
C GLU A 96 7.37 -29.89 -9.03
N PHE A 97 6.76 -29.31 -8.02
CA PHE A 97 7.03 -27.93 -7.64
C PHE A 97 8.43 -27.76 -7.09
N THR A 98 9.18 -26.83 -7.67
CA THR A 98 10.46 -26.39 -7.13
C THR A 98 10.53 -24.87 -7.17
N VAL A 99 11.27 -24.31 -6.21
CA VAL A 99 11.46 -22.84 -6.16
C VAL A 99 12.15 -22.36 -7.44
N ALA A 100 13.16 -23.08 -7.90
CA ALA A 100 13.93 -22.68 -9.07
C ALA A 100 13.07 -22.60 -10.34
N LYS A 101 12.12 -23.52 -10.51
CA LYS A 101 11.28 -23.59 -11.72
C LYS A 101 10.03 -22.72 -11.63
N ASN A 102 9.43 -22.61 -10.45
CA ASN A 102 8.07 -22.11 -10.29
C ASN A 102 7.98 -20.77 -9.58
N VAL A 103 9.06 -20.30 -8.93
CA VAL A 103 9.08 -19.05 -8.20
C VAL A 103 10.04 -18.07 -8.86
N GLU A 104 9.52 -16.91 -9.28
CA GLU A 104 10.34 -15.82 -9.81
C GLU A 104 10.98 -15.01 -8.69
N GLY A 105 10.26 -14.79 -7.60
CA GLY A 105 10.73 -14.01 -6.48
C GLY A 105 9.62 -13.71 -5.50
N VAL A 106 9.84 -12.70 -4.69
CA VAL A 106 8.87 -12.25 -3.69
C VAL A 106 8.54 -10.79 -3.93
N ARG A 107 7.40 -10.36 -3.42
CA ARG A 107 6.97 -8.96 -3.48
C ARG A 107 6.34 -8.56 -2.16
N LEU A 108 6.47 -7.28 -1.81
CA LEU A 108 5.77 -6.72 -0.68
C LEU A 108 4.30 -6.53 -1.03
N ARG A 109 3.43 -6.90 -0.10
CA ARG A 109 2.00 -6.66 -0.18
C ARG A 109 1.58 -5.75 0.96
N ALA A 110 0.62 -4.88 0.68
CA ALA A 110 0.05 -4.02 1.70
C ALA A 110 -1.48 -4.01 1.54
N ARG A 111 -2.17 -4.16 2.66
CA ARG A 111 -3.63 -4.09 2.70
C ARG A 111 -4.03 -3.04 3.73
N ALA A 112 -4.80 -2.04 3.30
CA ALA A 112 -5.27 -0.99 4.19
C ALA A 112 -6.19 -1.56 5.29
N THR A 113 -6.05 -1.03 6.49
CA THR A 113 -6.90 -1.32 7.64
C THR A 113 -7.37 -0.01 8.26
N GLY A 114 -8.38 -0.11 9.13
CA GLY A 114 -8.97 1.07 9.73
C GLY A 114 -9.94 1.79 8.80
N GLU A 115 -10.66 2.73 9.33
CA GLU A 115 -11.66 3.49 8.61
C GLU A 115 -11.26 4.95 8.52
N LEU A 116 -11.50 5.54 7.35
CA LEU A 116 -11.40 6.98 7.16
C LEU A 116 -12.81 7.56 7.25
N VAL A 117 -12.93 8.65 7.98
CA VAL A 117 -14.21 9.30 8.21
C VAL A 117 -14.64 10.05 6.96
N SER A 118 -15.87 9.79 6.48
CA SER A 118 -16.37 10.34 5.22
C SER A 118 -16.63 11.85 5.25
N ASP A 119 -16.67 12.47 6.42
CA ASP A 119 -16.87 13.91 6.56
C ASP A 119 -15.67 14.74 6.07
N LYS A 120 -14.59 14.09 5.68
CA LYS A 120 -13.39 14.75 5.13
C LYS A 120 -13.48 15.01 3.63
N LEU A 121 -14.52 14.55 2.99
CA LEU A 121 -14.76 14.78 1.57
C LEU A 121 -15.17 16.22 1.26
#